data_5ec92dd677794ab66e8804d3ee62463a
#
_entry.id   5ec92dd677794ab66e8804d3ee62463a
#
_cell.length_a   1.000
_cell.length_b   1.000
_cell.length_c   1.000
_cell.angle_alpha   90.00
_cell.angle_beta   90.00
_cell.angle_gamma   90.00
#
_symmetry.space_group_name_H-M   'P 1'
#
loop_
_entity.id
_entity.type
_entity.pdbx_description
1 polymer ?
#
loop_
_entity_poly.entity_id
_entity_poly.type
_entity_poly.pdbx_seq_one_letter_code
_entity_poly.pdbx_strand_id
1 'polypeptide(L)'
;MKIIVPEYALPTLREKGCPEAHACEYIAVDREGQLSGPIEGAEVLMMPWTLSNETKQAILDLPTLKWVHLTSAGVEHVLDDRMGSMDITLTNASGVFDLPIAETVLTYILMILKRMPEFLEQQSEKTWKRLRLREAAGLTVGVIGAGSIGTEIARLCKGLGMRVIATRRHPERGALHADTVLPQSQLETLLAGSDFVVIAVPRTPETTGMIGAAQLKQMRPGAWLINIARGAIVDEPALIRALQAKEIAGAALDVFAEEPLPPDSPLWAMDNILIMPHNSWSTPHLEMREAAIFLENLTRYLHDEPLLTTVNKTLGY
;
A
#
# COMPACT_ATOMS: atom_id res chain seq x y z
N MET A 1 -25.93 12.63 -16.00
CA MET A 1 -24.82 12.92 -15.06
C MET A 1 -23.51 12.98 -15.84
N LYS A 2 -22.61 13.93 -15.52
CA LYS A 2 -21.30 14.07 -16.17
C LYS A 2 -20.20 13.54 -15.22
N ILE A 3 -19.30 12.71 -15.75
CA ILE A 3 -18.26 11.98 -14.98
C ILE A 3 -16.92 12.19 -15.66
N ILE A 4 -15.90 12.57 -14.89
CA ILE A 4 -14.51 12.67 -15.36
C ILE A 4 -13.79 11.37 -14.97
N VAL A 5 -13.19 10.68 -15.94
CA VAL A 5 -12.51 9.39 -15.72
C VAL A 5 -11.23 9.29 -16.54
N PRO A 6 -10.22 8.53 -16.09
CA PRO A 6 -9.10 8.16 -16.95
C PRO A 6 -9.58 7.41 -18.20
N GLU A 7 -8.94 7.64 -19.33
CA GLU A 7 -9.29 7.01 -20.60
C GLU A 7 -9.31 5.48 -20.51
N TYR A 8 -8.40 4.88 -19.75
CA TYR A 8 -8.31 3.43 -19.56
C TYR A 8 -9.55 2.81 -18.88
N ALA A 9 -10.34 3.61 -18.15
CA ALA A 9 -11.54 3.11 -17.48
C ALA A 9 -12.74 2.98 -18.44
N LEU A 10 -12.76 3.74 -19.55
CA LEU A 10 -13.89 3.79 -20.48
C LEU A 10 -14.31 2.43 -21.04
N PRO A 11 -13.41 1.52 -21.47
CA PRO A 11 -13.81 0.20 -21.95
C PRO A 11 -14.61 -0.57 -20.90
N THR A 12 -14.13 -0.62 -19.66
CA THR A 12 -14.83 -1.31 -18.56
C THR A 12 -16.20 -0.71 -18.29
N LEU A 13 -16.30 0.63 -18.24
CA LEU A 13 -17.55 1.35 -17.99
C LEU A 13 -18.59 1.11 -19.11
N ARG A 14 -18.15 1.06 -20.37
CA ARG A 14 -18.99 0.85 -21.54
C ARG A 14 -19.42 -0.61 -21.72
N GLU A 15 -18.56 -1.56 -21.39
CA GLU A 15 -18.83 -2.98 -21.60
C GLU A 15 -19.61 -3.61 -20.43
N LYS A 16 -19.31 -3.18 -19.19
CA LYS A 16 -19.79 -3.81 -17.95
C LYS A 16 -20.69 -2.91 -17.11
N GLY A 17 -20.87 -1.64 -17.53
CA GLY A 17 -21.73 -0.69 -16.80
C GLY A 17 -23.20 -1.09 -16.82
N CYS A 18 -23.94 -0.68 -15.77
CA CYS A 18 -25.40 -0.76 -15.77
C CYS A 18 -26.01 0.23 -16.79
N PRO A 19 -27.31 0.10 -17.14
CA PRO A 19 -27.96 1.00 -18.09
C PRO A 19 -27.81 2.48 -17.74
N GLU A 20 -27.89 2.83 -16.45
CA GLU A 20 -27.74 4.19 -15.94
C GLU A 20 -26.29 4.71 -16.11
N ALA A 21 -25.28 3.84 -15.94
CA ALA A 21 -23.89 4.18 -16.23
C ALA A 21 -23.66 4.42 -17.72
N HIS A 22 -24.31 3.66 -18.59
CA HIS A 22 -24.25 3.87 -20.04
C HIS A 22 -24.90 5.20 -20.48
N ALA A 23 -25.87 5.70 -19.71
CA ALA A 23 -26.52 6.98 -19.96
C ALA A 23 -25.72 8.20 -19.47
N CYS A 24 -24.58 8.00 -18.78
CA CYS A 24 -23.72 9.08 -18.33
C CYS A 24 -22.86 9.66 -19.46
N GLU A 25 -22.58 10.97 -19.35
CA GLU A 25 -21.60 11.66 -20.18
C GLU A 25 -20.22 11.49 -19.57
N TYR A 26 -19.25 10.95 -20.30
CA TYR A 26 -17.90 10.71 -19.84
C TYR A 26 -16.91 11.71 -20.46
N ILE A 27 -16.16 12.43 -19.62
CA ILE A 27 -15.01 13.23 -20.00
C ILE A 27 -13.76 12.40 -19.70
N ALA A 28 -13.04 12.00 -20.73
CA ALA A 28 -11.82 11.23 -20.58
C ALA A 28 -10.63 12.12 -20.20
N VAL A 29 -9.76 11.59 -19.34
CA VAL A 29 -8.42 12.12 -19.07
C VAL A 29 -7.43 11.16 -19.72
N ASP A 30 -6.62 11.64 -20.65
CA ASP A 30 -5.57 10.84 -21.28
C ASP A 30 -4.34 10.65 -20.38
N ARG A 31 -3.31 9.97 -20.90
CA ARG A 31 -2.07 9.71 -20.16
C ARG A 31 -1.22 10.96 -19.91
N GLU A 32 -1.41 11.99 -20.69
CA GLU A 32 -0.78 13.31 -20.57
C GLU A 32 -1.57 14.26 -19.68
N GLY A 33 -2.73 13.81 -19.14
CA GLY A 33 -3.60 14.60 -18.27
C GLY A 33 -4.53 15.58 -19.02
N GLN A 34 -4.68 15.41 -20.34
CA GLN A 34 -5.56 16.27 -21.15
C GLN A 34 -7.01 15.77 -21.07
N LEU A 35 -7.93 16.72 -21.04
CA LEU A 35 -9.36 16.44 -20.98
C LEU A 35 -9.97 16.37 -22.39
N SER A 36 -10.84 15.39 -22.63
CA SER A 36 -11.53 15.23 -23.92
C SER A 36 -12.66 16.23 -24.14
N GLY A 37 -13.01 17.04 -23.15
CA GLY A 37 -14.10 18.00 -23.22
C GLY A 37 -14.22 18.91 -21.99
N PRO A 38 -15.25 19.78 -21.96
CA PRO A 38 -15.47 20.73 -20.88
C PRO A 38 -15.93 20.05 -19.60
N ILE A 39 -15.40 20.51 -18.45
CA ILE A 39 -15.64 19.91 -17.12
C ILE A 39 -16.90 20.44 -16.42
N GLU A 40 -17.49 21.53 -16.90
CA GLU A 40 -18.64 22.17 -16.28
C GLU A 40 -19.81 21.18 -16.12
N GLY A 41 -20.37 21.16 -14.91
CA GLY A 41 -21.45 20.27 -14.55
C GLY A 41 -21.01 18.83 -14.21
N ALA A 42 -19.72 18.53 -14.10
CA ALA A 42 -19.26 17.25 -13.63
C ALA A 42 -19.62 17.05 -12.15
N GLU A 43 -20.14 15.87 -11.83
CA GLU A 43 -20.57 15.47 -10.48
C GLU A 43 -19.61 14.46 -9.85
N VAL A 44 -18.90 13.70 -10.67
CA VAL A 44 -18.03 12.60 -10.24
C VAL A 44 -16.67 12.72 -10.91
N LEU A 45 -15.61 12.50 -10.13
CA LEU A 45 -14.23 12.42 -10.60
C LEU A 45 -13.61 11.09 -10.18
N MET A 46 -13.18 10.27 -11.13
CA MET A 46 -12.14 9.27 -10.89
C MET A 46 -10.80 9.93 -11.14
N MET A 47 -10.06 10.25 -10.07
CA MET A 47 -8.87 11.13 -10.11
C MET A 47 -7.62 10.34 -10.51
N PRO A 48 -7.11 10.49 -11.76
CA PRO A 48 -5.85 9.87 -12.16
C PRO A 48 -4.64 10.68 -11.66
N TRP A 49 -3.49 10.04 -11.59
CA TRP A 49 -2.22 10.66 -11.22
C TRP A 49 -1.69 11.68 -12.24
N THR A 50 -2.17 11.58 -13.48
CA THR A 50 -1.72 12.40 -14.62
C THR A 50 -2.28 13.82 -14.62
N LEU A 51 -3.33 14.09 -13.83
CA LEU A 51 -3.92 15.44 -13.76
C LEU A 51 -2.91 16.46 -13.21
N SER A 52 -2.73 17.57 -13.95
CA SER A 52 -1.97 18.71 -13.45
C SER A 52 -2.62 19.29 -12.19
N ASN A 53 -1.83 19.94 -11.34
CA ASN A 53 -2.37 20.59 -10.16
C ASN A 53 -3.42 21.67 -10.52
N GLU A 54 -3.24 22.38 -11.62
CA GLU A 54 -4.18 23.38 -12.11
C GLU A 54 -5.53 22.73 -12.51
N THR A 55 -5.49 21.69 -13.33
CA THR A 55 -6.69 20.97 -13.76
C THR A 55 -7.41 20.31 -12.57
N LYS A 56 -6.64 19.70 -11.65
CA LYS A 56 -7.17 19.14 -10.42
C LYS A 56 -7.91 20.20 -9.58
N GLN A 57 -7.33 21.36 -9.38
CA GLN A 57 -7.96 22.45 -8.64
C GLN A 57 -9.23 22.94 -9.34
N ALA A 58 -9.20 23.14 -10.67
CA ALA A 58 -10.36 23.55 -11.45
C ALA A 58 -11.54 22.56 -11.31
N ILE A 59 -11.27 21.24 -11.29
CA ILE A 59 -12.31 20.24 -11.08
C ILE A 59 -12.83 20.28 -9.65
N LEU A 60 -11.95 20.40 -8.66
CA LEU A 60 -12.33 20.48 -7.24
C LEU A 60 -13.12 21.75 -6.90
N ASP A 61 -13.02 22.80 -7.71
CA ASP A 61 -13.80 24.04 -7.58
C ASP A 61 -15.21 23.97 -8.17
N LEU A 62 -15.56 22.88 -8.87
CA LEU A 62 -16.88 22.74 -9.45
C LEU A 62 -17.96 22.64 -8.36
N PRO A 63 -18.98 23.50 -8.36
CA PRO A 63 -20.05 23.45 -7.37
C PRO A 63 -20.95 22.22 -7.52
N THR A 64 -20.83 21.50 -8.63
CA THR A 64 -21.57 20.29 -8.94
C THR A 64 -20.88 19.01 -8.48
N LEU A 65 -19.59 19.07 -8.08
CA LEU A 65 -18.81 17.90 -7.68
C LEU A 65 -19.33 17.34 -6.35
N LYS A 66 -19.66 16.04 -6.33
CA LYS A 66 -20.23 15.35 -5.17
C LYS A 66 -19.38 14.15 -4.72
N TRP A 67 -18.67 13.54 -5.66
CA TRP A 67 -17.89 12.34 -5.36
C TRP A 67 -16.55 12.35 -6.10
N VAL A 68 -15.48 12.07 -5.34
CA VAL A 68 -14.12 11.84 -5.86
C VAL A 68 -13.69 10.44 -5.50
N HIS A 69 -13.25 9.67 -6.49
CA HIS A 69 -12.62 8.37 -6.33
C HIS A 69 -11.13 8.48 -6.65
N LEU A 70 -10.28 8.15 -5.68
CA LEU A 70 -8.83 8.16 -5.86
C LEU A 70 -8.37 6.83 -6.46
N THR A 71 -7.49 6.87 -7.47
CA THR A 71 -6.85 5.68 -8.04
C THR A 71 -5.69 5.14 -7.18
N SER A 72 -5.55 5.63 -5.95
CA SER A 72 -4.57 5.17 -4.95
C SER A 72 -5.27 4.57 -3.73
N ALA A 73 -4.58 3.71 -2.98
CA ALA A 73 -5.03 3.25 -1.68
C ALA A 73 -4.76 4.29 -0.58
N GLY A 74 -3.57 4.92 -0.58
CA GLY A 74 -3.24 6.03 0.32
C GLY A 74 -3.89 7.32 -0.12
N VAL A 75 -4.27 8.16 0.83
CA VAL A 75 -5.04 9.40 0.59
C VAL A 75 -4.30 10.67 1.03
N GLU A 76 -3.16 10.53 1.69
CA GLU A 76 -2.39 11.61 2.31
C GLU A 76 -1.90 12.68 1.33
N HIS A 77 -1.76 12.35 0.04
CA HIS A 77 -1.31 13.27 -1.00
C HIS A 77 -2.45 14.15 -1.56
N VAL A 78 -3.70 13.85 -1.17
CA VAL A 78 -4.90 14.59 -1.61
C VAL A 78 -5.66 15.15 -0.42
N LEU A 79 -5.58 14.49 0.73
CA LEU A 79 -6.32 14.87 1.93
C LEU A 79 -5.60 15.99 2.68
N ASP A 80 -5.77 17.21 2.21
CA ASP A 80 -5.39 18.45 2.88
C ASP A 80 -6.59 19.07 3.62
N ASP A 81 -6.38 20.23 4.26
CA ASP A 81 -7.44 20.95 4.99
C ASP A 81 -8.62 21.30 4.09
N ARG A 82 -8.35 21.61 2.81
CA ARG A 82 -9.38 21.91 1.82
C ARG A 82 -10.23 20.67 1.52
N MET A 83 -9.61 19.57 1.09
CA MET A 83 -10.30 18.33 0.79
C MET A 83 -11.06 17.82 2.02
N GLY A 84 -10.48 17.96 3.22
CA GLY A 84 -11.10 17.62 4.49
C GLY A 84 -12.41 18.38 4.76
N SER A 85 -12.48 19.67 4.36
CA SER A 85 -13.62 20.57 4.59
C SER A 85 -14.71 20.52 3.49
N MET A 86 -14.41 19.93 2.32
CA MET A 86 -15.39 19.85 1.22
C MET A 86 -16.54 18.91 1.58
N ASP A 87 -17.76 19.29 1.20
CA ASP A 87 -18.95 18.42 1.31
C ASP A 87 -19.07 17.48 0.10
N ILE A 88 -18.07 16.60 -0.04
CA ILE A 88 -18.01 15.59 -1.08
C ILE A 88 -17.73 14.22 -0.46
N THR A 89 -18.21 13.17 -1.10
CA THR A 89 -17.79 11.80 -0.76
C THR A 89 -16.39 11.54 -1.35
N LEU A 90 -15.49 10.98 -0.55
CA LEU A 90 -14.18 10.53 -0.99
C LEU A 90 -14.08 9.02 -0.86
N THR A 91 -13.70 8.33 -1.94
CA THR A 91 -13.40 6.89 -1.95
C THR A 91 -12.01 6.66 -2.52
N ASN A 92 -11.42 5.52 -2.23
CA ASN A 92 -10.08 5.16 -2.70
C ASN A 92 -10.04 3.77 -3.36
N ALA A 93 -8.91 3.42 -3.96
CA ALA A 93 -8.68 2.13 -4.63
C ALA A 93 -8.19 1.03 -3.65
N SER A 94 -8.65 1.04 -2.39
CA SER A 94 -8.34 -0.05 -1.46
C SER A 94 -8.82 -1.39 -2.01
N GLY A 95 -7.99 -2.43 -1.91
CA GLY A 95 -8.25 -3.76 -2.50
C GLY A 95 -7.56 -3.99 -3.86
N VAL A 96 -7.28 -2.94 -4.62
CA VAL A 96 -6.65 -3.04 -5.95
C VAL A 96 -5.19 -3.53 -5.86
N PHE A 97 -4.49 -3.07 -4.84
CA PHE A 97 -3.05 -3.27 -4.65
C PHE A 97 -2.71 -4.44 -3.72
N ASP A 98 -3.70 -5.08 -3.11
CA ASP A 98 -3.48 -6.06 -2.04
C ASP A 98 -2.63 -7.23 -2.50
N LEU A 99 -2.99 -7.82 -3.65
CA LEU A 99 -2.28 -8.98 -4.18
C LEU A 99 -0.84 -8.68 -4.62
N PRO A 100 -0.55 -7.68 -5.49
CA PRO A 100 0.83 -7.41 -5.92
C PRO A 100 1.74 -7.03 -4.75
N ILE A 101 1.24 -6.26 -3.77
CA ILE A 101 2.02 -5.92 -2.58
C ILE A 101 2.28 -7.17 -1.71
N ALA A 102 1.28 -8.01 -1.51
CA ALA A 102 1.44 -9.24 -0.74
C ALA A 102 2.40 -10.22 -1.42
N GLU A 103 2.38 -10.35 -2.74
CA GLU A 103 3.34 -11.13 -3.52
C GLU A 103 4.77 -10.57 -3.39
N THR A 104 4.93 -9.24 -3.34
CA THR A 104 6.23 -8.60 -3.09
C THR A 104 6.75 -8.94 -1.69
N VAL A 105 5.91 -8.86 -0.66
CA VAL A 105 6.30 -9.28 0.70
C VAL A 105 6.72 -10.74 0.74
N LEU A 106 5.95 -11.62 0.07
CA LEU A 106 6.29 -13.03 -0.03
C LEU A 106 7.62 -13.25 -0.75
N THR A 107 7.86 -12.50 -1.81
CA THR A 107 9.12 -12.51 -2.56
C THR A 107 10.30 -12.14 -1.65
N TYR A 108 10.20 -11.06 -0.87
CA TYR A 108 11.23 -10.69 0.10
C TYR A 108 11.50 -11.80 1.11
N ILE A 109 10.46 -12.37 1.72
CA ILE A 109 10.59 -13.48 2.68
C ILE A 109 11.33 -14.65 2.04
N LEU A 110 10.94 -15.06 0.84
CA LEU A 110 11.57 -16.19 0.15
C LEU A 110 12.99 -15.88 -0.31
N MET A 111 13.27 -14.68 -0.83
CA MET A 111 14.64 -14.26 -1.19
C MET A 111 15.57 -14.32 0.03
N ILE A 112 15.13 -13.86 1.18
CA ILE A 112 15.89 -13.88 2.43
C ILE A 112 16.15 -15.34 2.89
N LEU A 113 15.10 -16.15 2.96
CA LEU A 113 15.20 -17.55 3.42
C LEU A 113 16.04 -18.42 2.48
N LYS A 114 15.99 -18.15 1.17
CA LYS A 114 16.75 -18.86 0.15
C LYS A 114 18.07 -18.21 -0.18
N ARG A 115 18.45 -17.11 0.52
CA ARG A 115 19.72 -16.40 0.36
C ARG A 115 19.99 -16.02 -1.10
N MET A 116 18.96 -15.56 -1.79
CA MET A 116 19.05 -15.23 -3.21
C MET A 116 20.05 -14.13 -3.53
N PRO A 117 20.19 -13.05 -2.71
CA PRO A 117 21.21 -12.04 -2.93
C PRO A 117 22.61 -12.64 -3.01
N GLU A 118 22.98 -13.52 -2.07
CA GLU A 118 24.30 -14.13 -2.05
C GLU A 118 24.52 -15.12 -3.23
N PHE A 119 23.46 -15.76 -3.72
CA PHE A 119 23.60 -16.59 -4.93
C PHE A 119 23.76 -15.74 -6.19
N LEU A 120 23.11 -14.59 -6.28
CA LEU A 120 23.32 -13.64 -7.38
C LEU A 120 24.74 -13.07 -7.38
N GLU A 121 25.29 -12.76 -6.20
CA GLU A 121 26.67 -12.35 -6.03
C GLU A 121 27.64 -13.47 -6.51
N GLN A 122 27.46 -14.69 -6.00
CA GLN A 122 28.24 -15.86 -6.44
C GLN A 122 28.16 -16.09 -7.96
N GLN A 123 26.99 -15.88 -8.56
CA GLN A 123 26.82 -15.97 -10.02
C GLN A 123 27.66 -14.93 -10.73
N SER A 124 27.68 -13.68 -10.25
CA SER A 124 28.49 -12.60 -10.83
C SER A 124 30.00 -12.86 -10.71
N GLU A 125 30.43 -13.44 -9.58
CA GLU A 125 31.78 -13.83 -9.27
C GLU A 125 32.24 -15.18 -9.90
N LYS A 126 31.29 -15.92 -10.53
CA LYS A 126 31.52 -17.29 -11.04
C LYS A 126 32.00 -18.26 -9.96
N THR A 127 31.55 -18.06 -8.71
CA THR A 127 31.86 -18.95 -7.59
C THR A 127 30.77 -20.01 -7.40
N TRP A 128 31.17 -21.21 -6.93
CA TRP A 128 30.25 -22.32 -6.71
C TRP A 128 30.33 -22.79 -5.25
N LYS A 129 29.48 -22.19 -4.38
CA LYS A 129 29.45 -22.50 -2.95
C LYS A 129 28.02 -22.85 -2.50
N ARG A 130 27.87 -23.99 -1.83
CA ARG A 130 26.58 -24.37 -1.20
C ARG A 130 26.37 -23.56 0.06
N LEU A 131 25.14 -23.02 0.22
CA LEU A 131 24.72 -22.29 1.40
C LEU A 131 23.65 -23.11 2.15
N ARG A 132 23.59 -22.96 3.47
CA ARG A 132 22.50 -23.50 4.28
C ARG A 132 21.29 -22.57 4.14
N LEU A 133 20.17 -23.14 3.68
CA LEU A 133 18.92 -22.43 3.47
C LEU A 133 17.92 -22.70 4.61
N ARG A 134 16.90 -21.86 4.71
CA ARG A 134 15.79 -21.99 5.66
C ARG A 134 14.48 -22.24 4.92
N GLU A 135 13.50 -22.77 5.63
CA GLU A 135 12.12 -22.95 5.18
C GLU A 135 11.22 -21.91 5.84
N ALA A 136 10.13 -21.56 5.18
CA ALA A 136 9.14 -20.63 5.73
C ALA A 136 8.23 -21.30 6.76
N ALA A 137 7.95 -22.56 6.56
CA ALA A 137 7.06 -23.32 7.44
C ALA A 137 7.53 -23.27 8.90
N GLY A 138 6.60 -22.96 9.80
CA GLY A 138 6.86 -22.84 11.25
C GLY A 138 7.46 -21.50 11.68
N LEU A 139 7.90 -20.64 10.77
CA LEU A 139 8.32 -19.28 11.12
C LEU A 139 7.11 -18.38 11.37
N THR A 140 7.32 -17.28 12.11
CA THR A 140 6.27 -16.35 12.46
C THR A 140 6.44 -15.03 11.65
N VAL A 141 5.38 -14.60 10.98
CA VAL A 141 5.27 -13.26 10.42
C VAL A 141 4.36 -12.41 11.30
N GLY A 142 4.85 -11.25 11.73
CA GLY A 142 4.10 -10.22 12.42
C GLY A 142 3.64 -9.15 11.43
N VAL A 143 2.34 -8.95 11.28
CA VAL A 143 1.76 -7.96 10.37
C VAL A 143 1.23 -6.78 11.19
N ILE A 144 1.92 -5.64 11.10
CA ILE A 144 1.47 -4.40 11.73
C ILE A 144 0.42 -3.77 10.80
N GLY A 145 -0.86 -3.95 11.17
CA GLY A 145 -2.00 -3.48 10.39
C GLY A 145 -2.71 -4.59 9.59
N ALA A 146 -3.75 -5.19 10.19
CA ALA A 146 -4.63 -6.17 9.52
C ALA A 146 -5.75 -5.44 8.73
N GLY A 147 -5.38 -4.57 7.79
CA GLY A 147 -6.24 -4.01 6.76
C GLY A 147 -6.37 -4.96 5.56
N SER A 148 -6.79 -4.46 4.39
CA SER A 148 -6.90 -5.25 3.15
C SER A 148 -5.58 -5.89 2.74
N ILE A 149 -4.51 -5.09 2.60
CA ILE A 149 -3.15 -5.55 2.26
C ILE A 149 -2.63 -6.52 3.32
N GLY A 150 -2.72 -6.16 4.62
CA GLY A 150 -2.24 -7.02 5.71
C GLY A 150 -2.95 -8.36 5.78
N THR A 151 -4.24 -8.41 5.45
CA THR A 151 -5.02 -9.65 5.37
C THR A 151 -4.55 -10.53 4.21
N GLU A 152 -4.24 -9.94 3.06
CA GLU A 152 -3.74 -10.68 1.91
C GLU A 152 -2.32 -11.22 2.15
N ILE A 153 -1.44 -10.43 2.80
CA ILE A 153 -0.13 -10.88 3.26
C ILE A 153 -0.29 -12.09 4.21
N ALA A 154 -1.21 -11.98 5.18
CA ALA A 154 -1.50 -13.08 6.10
C ALA A 154 -1.93 -14.35 5.36
N ARG A 155 -2.82 -14.23 4.36
CA ARG A 155 -3.30 -15.34 3.53
C ARG A 155 -2.16 -16.05 2.81
N LEU A 156 -1.26 -15.30 2.15
CA LEU A 156 -0.13 -15.88 1.41
C LEU A 156 0.88 -16.53 2.37
N CYS A 157 1.20 -15.87 3.48
CA CYS A 157 2.11 -16.44 4.49
C CYS A 157 1.56 -17.75 5.12
N LYS A 158 0.24 -17.81 5.38
CA LYS A 158 -0.42 -19.04 5.81
C LYS A 158 -0.28 -20.14 4.78
N GLY A 159 -0.36 -19.83 3.49
CA GLY A 159 -0.15 -20.79 2.40
C GLY A 159 1.24 -21.43 2.40
N LEU A 160 2.26 -20.76 2.98
CA LEU A 160 3.60 -21.30 3.19
C LEU A 160 3.78 -22.02 4.55
N GLY A 161 2.73 -22.22 5.32
CA GLY A 161 2.81 -22.83 6.65
C GLY A 161 3.40 -21.94 7.74
N MET A 162 3.43 -20.61 7.54
CA MET A 162 3.87 -19.67 8.56
C MET A 162 2.79 -19.43 9.62
N ARG A 163 3.21 -19.07 10.83
CA ARG A 163 2.34 -18.50 11.85
C ARG A 163 2.18 -17.01 11.61
N VAL A 164 0.97 -16.48 11.74
CA VAL A 164 0.66 -15.07 11.54
C VAL A 164 0.16 -14.44 12.84
N ILE A 165 0.86 -13.38 13.29
CA ILE A 165 0.42 -12.48 14.36
C ILE A 165 0.13 -11.13 13.70
N ALA A 166 -1.02 -10.53 13.94
CA ALA A 166 -1.36 -9.25 13.37
C ALA A 166 -1.77 -8.24 14.43
N THR A 167 -1.53 -6.94 14.20
CA THR A 167 -2.15 -5.88 14.99
C THR A 167 -3.30 -5.23 14.23
N ARG A 168 -4.31 -4.77 14.98
CA ARG A 168 -5.44 -4.03 14.44
C ARG A 168 -5.96 -3.02 15.46
N ARG A 169 -6.47 -1.87 14.99
CA ARG A 169 -7.10 -0.85 15.88
C ARG A 169 -8.31 -1.42 16.62
N HIS A 170 -9.09 -2.26 15.96
CA HIS A 170 -10.27 -2.95 16.48
C HIS A 170 -10.06 -4.47 16.45
N PRO A 171 -9.30 -5.04 17.40
CA PRO A 171 -8.93 -6.44 17.40
C PRO A 171 -10.14 -7.38 17.57
N GLU A 172 -11.22 -6.90 18.16
CA GLU A 172 -12.49 -7.61 18.31
C GLU A 172 -13.15 -8.01 16.97
N ARG A 173 -12.80 -7.31 15.89
CA ARG A 173 -13.25 -7.65 14.52
C ARG A 173 -12.48 -8.82 13.92
N GLY A 174 -11.46 -9.32 14.62
CA GLY A 174 -10.58 -10.35 14.11
C GLY A 174 -9.78 -9.91 12.89
N ALA A 175 -9.03 -10.83 12.31
CA ALA A 175 -8.40 -10.69 11.00
C ALA A 175 -8.37 -12.06 10.33
N LEU A 176 -8.87 -12.14 9.10
CA LEU A 176 -8.83 -13.38 8.33
C LEU A 176 -7.37 -13.82 8.15
N HIS A 177 -7.13 -15.12 8.27
CA HIS A 177 -5.82 -15.75 8.11
C HIS A 177 -4.77 -15.41 9.20
N ALA A 178 -5.07 -14.60 10.23
CA ALA A 178 -4.21 -14.42 11.38
C ALA A 178 -4.49 -15.46 12.47
N ASP A 179 -3.43 -16.05 13.04
CA ASP A 179 -3.56 -16.97 14.19
C ASP A 179 -3.80 -16.20 15.50
N THR A 180 -3.32 -14.95 15.56
CA THR A 180 -3.49 -14.07 16.71
C THR A 180 -3.66 -12.63 16.23
N VAL A 181 -4.67 -11.94 16.77
CA VAL A 181 -4.91 -10.52 16.53
C VAL A 181 -4.74 -9.76 17.82
N LEU A 182 -3.85 -8.78 17.83
CA LEU A 182 -3.48 -7.96 18.97
C LEU A 182 -3.95 -6.52 18.78
N PRO A 183 -4.29 -5.80 19.84
CA PRO A 183 -4.43 -4.35 19.79
C PRO A 183 -3.07 -3.70 19.50
N GLN A 184 -3.08 -2.48 18.95
CA GLN A 184 -1.85 -1.75 18.65
C GLN A 184 -0.99 -1.48 19.90
N SER A 185 -1.60 -1.38 21.08
CA SER A 185 -0.90 -1.26 22.36
C SER A 185 -0.04 -2.47 22.73
N GLN A 186 -0.21 -3.61 22.06
CA GLN A 186 0.60 -4.82 22.23
C GLN A 186 1.59 -5.04 21.07
N LEU A 187 2.02 -3.96 20.40
CA LEU A 187 3.00 -4.01 19.33
C LEU A 187 4.28 -4.73 19.76
N GLU A 188 4.74 -4.51 20.99
CA GLU A 188 5.91 -5.19 21.57
C GLU A 188 5.81 -6.71 21.50
N THR A 189 4.65 -7.28 21.83
CA THR A 189 4.40 -8.73 21.75
C THR A 189 4.56 -9.25 20.32
N LEU A 190 4.08 -8.50 19.33
CA LEU A 190 4.25 -8.85 17.93
C LEU A 190 5.73 -8.81 17.54
N LEU A 191 6.45 -7.72 17.89
CA LEU A 191 7.86 -7.54 17.53
C LEU A 191 8.73 -8.65 18.11
N ALA A 192 8.59 -8.95 19.41
CA ALA A 192 9.34 -10.00 20.09
C ALA A 192 8.97 -11.42 19.61
N GLY A 193 7.77 -11.59 19.07
CA GLY A 193 7.23 -12.89 18.61
C GLY A 193 7.57 -13.26 17.16
N SER A 194 8.10 -12.35 16.36
CA SER A 194 8.15 -12.49 14.90
C SER A 194 9.55 -12.70 14.34
N ASP A 195 9.67 -13.56 13.31
CA ASP A 195 10.87 -13.73 12.50
C ASP A 195 10.90 -12.71 11.35
N PHE A 196 9.73 -12.30 10.86
CA PHE A 196 9.54 -11.22 9.91
C PHE A 196 8.49 -10.27 10.45
N VAL A 197 8.78 -8.97 10.43
CA VAL A 197 7.84 -7.89 10.83
C VAL A 197 7.49 -7.09 9.58
N VAL A 198 6.21 -7.08 9.21
CA VAL A 198 5.72 -6.38 8.01
C VAL A 198 4.87 -5.19 8.43
N ILE A 199 5.19 -4.00 7.93
CA ILE A 199 4.45 -2.77 8.16
C ILE A 199 3.44 -2.58 7.04
N ALA A 200 2.13 -2.60 7.40
CA ALA A 200 0.99 -2.46 6.48
C ALA A 200 -0.09 -1.52 7.06
N VAL A 201 0.32 -0.48 7.80
CA VAL A 201 -0.56 0.57 8.32
C VAL A 201 -0.47 1.84 7.48
N PRO A 202 -1.53 2.67 7.39
CA PRO A 202 -1.46 3.98 6.76
C PRO A 202 -0.54 4.92 7.56
N ARG A 203 -0.01 5.94 6.90
CA ARG A 203 0.68 7.05 7.58
C ARG A 203 -0.36 7.95 8.22
N THR A 204 -0.28 8.08 9.53
CA THR A 204 -1.06 9.01 10.35
C THR A 204 -0.14 9.68 11.38
N PRO A 205 -0.57 10.70 12.13
CA PRO A 205 0.21 11.24 13.24
C PRO A 205 0.64 10.17 14.24
N GLU A 206 -0.21 9.17 14.52
CA GLU A 206 0.06 8.09 15.47
C GLU A 206 1.03 7.03 14.94
N THR A 207 1.11 6.83 13.63
CA THR A 207 1.96 5.82 13.01
C THR A 207 3.29 6.38 12.50
N THR A 208 3.41 7.70 12.35
CA THR A 208 4.66 8.35 11.98
C THR A 208 5.72 8.13 13.05
N GLY A 209 6.87 7.54 12.66
CA GLY A 209 7.97 7.21 13.56
C GLY A 209 7.65 6.09 14.57
N MET A 210 6.56 5.33 14.38
CA MET A 210 6.17 4.29 15.35
C MET A 210 7.19 3.16 15.48
N ILE A 211 8.03 2.94 14.50
CA ILE A 211 9.15 1.98 14.55
C ILE A 211 10.44 2.77 14.69
N GLY A 212 10.77 3.09 15.93
CA GLY A 212 12.03 3.74 16.31
C GLY A 212 13.01 2.77 16.96
N ALA A 213 14.08 3.33 17.53
CA ALA A 213 15.15 2.55 18.15
C ALA A 213 14.65 1.57 19.25
N ALA A 214 13.67 1.98 20.04
CA ALA A 214 13.10 1.13 21.09
C ALA A 214 12.36 -0.08 20.50
N GLN A 215 11.59 0.12 19.43
CA GLN A 215 10.85 -0.95 18.74
C GLN A 215 11.78 -1.90 17.99
N LEU A 216 12.80 -1.37 17.32
CA LEU A 216 13.82 -2.18 16.64
C LEU A 216 14.54 -3.10 17.64
N LYS A 217 14.88 -2.59 18.81
CA LYS A 217 15.52 -3.37 19.89
C LYS A 217 14.62 -4.46 20.49
N GLN A 218 13.30 -4.34 20.37
CA GLN A 218 12.33 -5.37 20.79
C GLN A 218 12.21 -6.51 19.77
N MET A 219 12.65 -6.32 18.54
CA MET A 219 12.66 -7.37 17.52
C MET A 219 13.70 -8.44 17.89
N ARG A 220 13.50 -9.66 17.39
CA ARG A 220 14.49 -10.73 17.53
C ARG A 220 15.77 -10.37 16.76
N PRO A 221 16.97 -10.70 17.27
CA PRO A 221 18.23 -10.44 16.53
C PRO A 221 18.28 -11.08 15.14
N GLY A 222 17.56 -12.19 14.92
CA GLY A 222 17.43 -12.85 13.62
C GLY A 222 16.26 -12.38 12.76
N ALA A 223 15.49 -11.39 13.22
CA ALA A 223 14.30 -10.91 12.51
C ALA A 223 14.65 -9.92 11.39
N TRP A 224 13.75 -9.85 10.42
CA TRP A 224 13.77 -8.91 9.30
C TRP A 224 12.59 -7.96 9.40
N LEU A 225 12.84 -6.67 9.16
CA LEU A 225 11.81 -5.64 9.00
C LEU A 225 11.45 -5.50 7.52
N ILE A 226 10.16 -5.54 7.17
CA ILE A 226 9.67 -5.33 5.81
C ILE A 226 8.73 -4.12 5.83
N ASN A 227 9.06 -3.08 5.08
CA ASN A 227 8.20 -1.88 4.97
C ASN A 227 7.70 -1.71 3.54
N ILE A 228 6.38 -1.91 3.36
CA ILE A 228 5.66 -1.70 2.10
C ILE A 228 4.59 -0.59 2.24
N ALA A 229 4.60 0.14 3.33
CA ALA A 229 3.58 1.14 3.63
C ALA A 229 4.06 2.56 3.30
N ARG A 230 4.78 3.21 4.23
CA ARG A 230 5.40 4.54 4.03
C ARG A 230 6.72 4.60 4.79
N GLY A 231 7.72 5.26 4.22
CA GLY A 231 9.04 5.43 4.86
C GLY A 231 8.97 6.13 6.21
N ALA A 232 8.15 7.16 6.32
CA ALA A 232 8.00 7.95 7.54
C ALA A 232 7.44 7.18 8.77
N ILE A 233 6.97 5.94 8.60
CA ILE A 233 6.53 5.08 9.72
C ILE A 233 7.73 4.54 10.50
N VAL A 234 8.89 4.47 9.87
CA VAL A 234 10.15 4.04 10.46
C VAL A 234 11.05 5.25 10.69
N ASP A 235 11.68 5.35 11.87
CA ASP A 235 12.80 6.24 12.10
C ASP A 235 14.01 5.67 11.31
N GLU A 236 14.20 6.15 10.07
CA GLU A 236 15.21 5.64 9.16
C GLU A 236 16.63 5.76 9.72
N PRO A 237 17.06 6.88 10.35
CA PRO A 237 18.32 6.94 11.07
C PRO A 237 18.47 5.87 12.17
N ALA A 238 17.41 5.56 12.92
CA ALA A 238 17.45 4.48 13.91
C ALA A 238 17.56 3.10 13.24
N LEU A 239 16.85 2.87 12.14
CA LEU A 239 16.95 1.64 11.36
C LEU A 239 18.37 1.43 10.84
N ILE A 240 19.00 2.46 10.26
CA ILE A 240 20.38 2.41 9.77
C ILE A 240 21.33 1.97 10.90
N ARG A 241 21.24 2.59 12.08
CA ARG A 241 22.06 2.21 13.23
C ARG A 241 21.82 0.76 13.68
N ALA A 242 20.56 0.32 13.73
CA ALA A 242 20.21 -1.04 14.11
C ALA A 242 20.73 -2.10 13.14
N LEU A 243 20.69 -1.81 11.82
CA LEU A 243 21.27 -2.66 10.77
C LEU A 243 22.79 -2.75 10.86
N GLN A 244 23.48 -1.61 11.05
CA GLN A 244 24.93 -1.55 11.24
C GLN A 244 25.40 -2.30 12.50
N ALA A 245 24.65 -2.14 13.60
CA ALA A 245 24.91 -2.82 14.86
C ALA A 245 24.46 -4.30 14.86
N LYS A 246 23.78 -4.77 13.79
CA LYS A 246 23.20 -6.11 13.68
C LYS A 246 22.22 -6.42 14.83
N GLU A 247 21.51 -5.42 15.32
CA GLU A 247 20.45 -5.58 16.33
C GLU A 247 19.28 -6.38 15.74
N ILE A 248 19.04 -6.23 14.43
CA ILE A 248 18.16 -7.07 13.60
C ILE A 248 18.96 -7.65 12.44
N ALA A 249 18.49 -8.75 11.86
CA ALA A 249 19.21 -9.42 10.78
C ALA A 249 19.24 -8.61 9.49
N GLY A 250 18.19 -7.85 9.18
CA GLY A 250 18.13 -7.03 7.97
C GLY A 250 16.79 -6.33 7.80
N ALA A 251 16.66 -5.62 6.68
CA ALA A 251 15.42 -4.99 6.25
C ALA A 251 15.14 -5.20 4.76
N ALA A 252 13.85 -5.18 4.37
CA ALA A 252 13.41 -5.10 2.98
C ALA A 252 12.46 -3.89 2.86
N LEU A 253 12.84 -2.91 2.06
CA LEU A 253 12.18 -1.62 1.99
C LEU A 253 11.71 -1.35 0.57
N ASP A 254 10.42 -1.11 0.41
CA ASP A 254 9.82 -0.58 -0.82
C ASP A 254 9.68 0.95 -0.74
N VAL A 255 9.74 1.51 0.47
CA VAL A 255 9.47 2.93 0.75
C VAL A 255 10.52 3.52 1.69
N PHE A 256 10.81 4.81 1.54
CA PHE A 256 11.89 5.52 2.23
C PHE A 256 11.41 6.84 2.83
N ALA A 257 12.19 7.39 3.77
CA ALA A 257 11.88 8.68 4.38
C ALA A 257 11.92 9.82 3.36
N GLU A 258 12.86 9.73 2.41
CA GLU A 258 12.97 10.60 1.25
C GLU A 258 12.94 9.76 -0.03
N GLU A 259 12.08 10.14 -0.97
CA GLU A 259 11.92 9.45 -2.26
C GLU A 259 12.02 10.46 -3.42
N PRO A 260 12.86 10.20 -4.43
CA PRO A 260 13.74 9.02 -4.60
C PRO A 260 14.82 8.93 -3.53
N LEU A 261 15.20 7.68 -3.13
CA LEU A 261 16.26 7.45 -2.16
C LEU A 261 17.56 8.15 -2.62
N PRO A 262 18.14 9.08 -1.82
CA PRO A 262 19.32 9.83 -2.19
C PRO A 262 20.51 8.92 -2.56
N PRO A 263 21.32 9.28 -3.59
CA PRO A 263 22.45 8.44 -4.03
C PRO A 263 23.54 8.23 -2.97
N ASP A 264 23.63 9.13 -2.00
CA ASP A 264 24.56 9.08 -0.87
C ASP A 264 23.99 8.39 0.37
N SER A 265 22.76 7.87 0.30
CA SER A 265 22.18 7.11 1.41
C SER A 265 23.04 5.89 1.74
N PRO A 266 23.38 5.68 3.03
CA PRO A 266 24.16 4.51 3.46
C PRO A 266 23.42 3.19 3.22
N LEU A 267 22.11 3.21 3.01
CA LEU A 267 21.30 2.02 2.73
C LEU A 267 21.78 1.30 1.46
N TRP A 268 22.27 2.02 0.43
CA TRP A 268 22.76 1.42 -0.81
C TRP A 268 23.97 0.48 -0.62
N ALA A 269 24.78 0.73 0.40
CA ALA A 269 26.02 0.01 0.64
C ALA A 269 25.89 -1.13 1.68
N MET A 270 24.71 -1.36 2.23
CA MET A 270 24.48 -2.40 3.23
C MET A 270 24.19 -3.76 2.57
N ASP A 271 24.79 -4.83 3.10
CA ASP A 271 24.63 -6.20 2.65
C ASP A 271 23.38 -6.90 3.22
N ASN A 272 22.77 -6.30 4.25
CA ASN A 272 21.60 -6.82 4.95
C ASN A 272 20.31 -6.03 4.65
N ILE A 273 20.21 -5.45 3.45
CA ILE A 273 19.02 -4.75 3.00
C ILE A 273 18.59 -5.21 1.60
N LEU A 274 17.30 -5.23 1.36
CA LEU A 274 16.70 -5.33 0.04
C LEU A 274 15.95 -4.03 -0.26
N ILE A 275 16.25 -3.40 -1.39
CA ILE A 275 15.69 -2.12 -1.82
C ILE A 275 14.82 -2.32 -3.05
N MET A 276 13.62 -1.78 -3.03
CA MET A 276 12.72 -1.63 -4.18
C MET A 276 12.27 -0.15 -4.26
N PRO A 277 12.19 0.45 -5.46
CA PRO A 277 11.90 1.88 -5.59
C PRO A 277 10.39 2.16 -5.62
N HIS A 278 9.68 1.93 -4.50
CA HIS A 278 8.25 2.16 -4.30
C HIS A 278 7.41 1.54 -5.44
N ASN A 279 7.67 0.27 -5.74
CA ASN A 279 7.10 -0.41 -6.91
C ASN A 279 6.35 -1.71 -6.57
N SER A 280 6.12 -2.01 -5.28
CA SER A 280 5.42 -3.22 -4.84
C SER A 280 3.97 -3.32 -5.33
N TRP A 281 3.36 -2.18 -5.66
CA TRP A 281 2.01 -2.06 -6.19
C TRP A 281 1.89 -2.43 -7.68
N SER A 282 2.99 -2.47 -8.41
CA SER A 282 3.00 -2.59 -9.88
C SER A 282 2.45 -3.94 -10.34
N THR A 283 1.51 -3.89 -11.28
CA THR A 283 0.89 -5.08 -11.87
C THR A 283 0.34 -4.74 -13.26
N PRO A 284 0.39 -5.67 -14.23
CA PRO A 284 -0.24 -5.46 -15.54
C PRO A 284 -1.78 -5.39 -15.46
N HIS A 285 -2.37 -5.69 -14.30
CA HIS A 285 -3.81 -5.69 -14.08
C HIS A 285 -4.31 -4.43 -13.36
N LEU A 286 -3.47 -3.41 -13.15
CA LEU A 286 -3.78 -2.24 -12.35
C LEU A 286 -5.01 -1.50 -12.88
N GLU A 287 -4.92 -1.00 -14.11
CA GLU A 287 -5.98 -0.20 -14.75
C GLU A 287 -7.33 -0.93 -14.77
N MET A 288 -7.31 -2.24 -15.00
CA MET A 288 -8.52 -3.08 -14.99
C MET A 288 -9.14 -3.15 -13.58
N ARG A 289 -8.32 -3.31 -12.53
CA ARG A 289 -8.81 -3.40 -11.15
C ARG A 289 -9.33 -2.06 -10.65
N GLU A 290 -8.64 -0.96 -10.98
CA GLU A 290 -9.10 0.41 -10.66
C GLU A 290 -10.44 0.70 -11.33
N ALA A 291 -10.57 0.41 -12.61
CA ALA A 291 -11.83 0.58 -13.34
C ALA A 291 -12.96 -0.29 -12.77
N ALA A 292 -12.66 -1.50 -12.28
CA ALA A 292 -13.65 -2.40 -11.71
C ALA A 292 -14.19 -1.88 -10.36
N ILE A 293 -13.32 -1.43 -9.44
CA ILE A 293 -13.77 -0.87 -8.16
C ILE A 293 -14.53 0.45 -8.35
N PHE A 294 -14.09 1.28 -9.30
CA PHE A 294 -14.80 2.50 -9.65
C PHE A 294 -16.19 2.19 -10.21
N LEU A 295 -16.31 1.23 -11.13
CA LEU A 295 -17.60 0.81 -11.70
C LEU A 295 -18.57 0.28 -10.63
N GLU A 296 -18.07 -0.54 -9.71
CA GLU A 296 -18.89 -1.02 -8.58
C GLU A 296 -19.41 0.15 -7.74
N ASN A 297 -18.55 1.11 -7.42
CA ASN A 297 -18.94 2.32 -6.70
C ASN A 297 -19.88 3.22 -7.52
N LEU A 298 -19.66 3.34 -8.82
CA LEU A 298 -20.54 4.10 -9.72
C LEU A 298 -21.95 3.49 -9.75
N THR A 299 -22.05 2.18 -9.84
CA THR A 299 -23.33 1.47 -9.79
C THR A 299 -24.06 1.74 -8.48
N ARG A 300 -23.36 1.66 -7.34
CA ARG A 300 -23.91 1.99 -6.02
C ARG A 300 -24.36 3.45 -5.92
N TYR A 301 -23.52 4.37 -6.41
CA TYR A 301 -23.81 5.80 -6.43
C TYR A 301 -25.09 6.11 -7.20
N LEU A 302 -25.29 5.48 -8.36
CA LEU A 302 -26.47 5.65 -9.21
C LEU A 302 -27.76 5.08 -8.58
N HIS A 303 -27.62 4.14 -7.65
CA HIS A 303 -28.73 3.53 -6.93
C HIS A 303 -28.89 4.03 -5.48
N ASP A 304 -28.20 5.14 -5.12
CA ASP A 304 -28.21 5.69 -3.75
C ASP A 304 -27.78 4.68 -2.66
N GLU A 305 -26.92 3.71 -3.03
CA GLU A 305 -26.36 2.73 -2.11
C GLU A 305 -25.05 3.23 -1.45
N PRO A 306 -24.70 2.74 -0.24
CA PRO A 306 -23.43 3.07 0.40
C PRO A 306 -22.22 2.67 -0.48
N LEU A 307 -21.30 3.61 -0.70
CA LEU A 307 -20.08 3.35 -1.48
C LEU A 307 -19.09 2.48 -0.72
N LEU A 308 -18.35 1.67 -1.46
CA LEU A 308 -17.22 0.90 -0.94
C LEU A 308 -16.00 1.83 -0.74
N THR A 309 -15.11 1.44 0.16
CA THR A 309 -13.82 2.13 0.40
C THR A 309 -13.94 3.64 0.65
N THR A 310 -15.04 4.05 1.31
CA THR A 310 -15.24 5.44 1.71
C THR A 310 -14.17 5.85 2.72
N VAL A 311 -13.50 6.95 2.44
CA VAL A 311 -12.45 7.52 3.27
C VAL A 311 -13.04 8.32 4.42
N ASN A 312 -12.62 8.01 5.64
CA ASN A 312 -12.88 8.87 6.78
C ASN A 312 -11.87 10.05 6.75
N LYS A 313 -12.32 11.23 6.32
CA LYS A 313 -11.46 12.41 6.15
C LYS A 313 -10.80 12.88 7.45
N THR A 314 -11.42 12.63 8.61
CA THR A 314 -10.86 12.98 9.92
C THR A 314 -9.75 12.01 10.34
N LEU A 315 -9.89 10.73 10.02
CA LEU A 315 -8.91 9.70 10.37
C LEU A 315 -7.80 9.55 9.34
N GLY A 316 -7.99 10.08 8.12
CA GLY A 316 -6.99 10.04 7.05
C GLY A 316 -6.89 8.68 6.32
N TYR A 317 -7.93 7.82 6.39
CA TYR A 317 -7.97 6.53 5.68
C TYR A 317 -9.38 5.95 5.59
#